data_555a603e1ce757e4907b8379dfa213fd
#
_entry.id   555a603e1ce757e4907b8379dfa213fd
#
_cell.length_a   1.000
_cell.length_b   1.000
_cell.length_c   1.000
_cell.angle_alpha   90.00
_cell.angle_beta   90.00
_cell.angle_gamma   90.00
#
_symmetry.space_group_name_H-M   'P 1'
#
loop_
_entity.id
_entity.type
_entity.pdbx_description
1 polymer ?
#
loop_
_entity_poly.entity_id
_entity_poly.type
_entity_poly.pdbx_seq_one_letter_code
_entity_poly.pdbx_strand_id
1 'polypeptide(L)'
;MNQNFSRSQTDCLKGVFAIGILICHLCSRTGLGSSVGLGPIYTALGYLSVSVFMFITGFGLMMRYMAFEGYFANYLRNRILPIYCLNVLLIAIYSLLKLVVGKGFTIVELLMSFGFGETIVPFGWYLQVCILFYLFFYISFKLVKQPVIGILINCILILTYCLIAYLMNMSSTWFECSLSIIVGMIMAMLNTKVSVFSKQKQVVFLVIAGLVFVITFVFSGYKGISTEIRLLFKVFSSVYFSITVYFISCFVSLKGRFFEWLGRYYLEIYVLQGVSILLSDRYIGKDNPYFYFYFCLFLSLLLAAVCKKPIERYMSLVKK
;
A
#
# COMPACT_ATOMS: atom_id res chain seq x y z
N MET A 1 20.48 18.70 -6.63
CA MET A 1 19.29 17.86 -6.74
C MET A 1 18.21 18.43 -5.82
N ASN A 2 17.16 19.02 -6.36
CA ASN A 2 16.02 19.46 -5.56
C ASN A 2 15.30 18.21 -5.02
N GLN A 3 15.31 18.05 -3.69
CA GLN A 3 14.95 16.78 -3.02
C GLN A 3 13.47 16.74 -2.59
N ASN A 4 12.57 17.21 -3.45
CA ASN A 4 11.17 17.38 -3.07
C ASN A 4 10.44 16.06 -2.76
N PHE A 5 10.93 14.91 -3.30
CA PHE A 5 10.39 13.57 -2.99
C PHE A 5 11.54 12.62 -2.66
N SER A 6 12.31 13.00 -1.61
CA SER A 6 13.49 12.25 -1.15
C SER A 6 13.11 10.92 -0.49
N ARG A 7 14.09 10.02 -0.30
CA ARG A 7 13.89 8.77 0.42
C ARG A 7 13.35 8.99 1.84
N SER A 8 13.90 9.96 2.58
CA SER A 8 13.43 10.31 3.93
C SER A 8 11.95 10.74 3.90
N GLN A 9 11.57 11.60 2.95
CA GLN A 9 10.19 12.04 2.77
C GLN A 9 9.25 10.87 2.46
N THR A 10 9.64 9.99 1.53
CA THR A 10 8.83 8.83 1.17
C THR A 10 8.70 7.82 2.31
N ASP A 11 9.75 7.66 3.12
CA ASP A 11 9.69 6.78 4.28
C ASP A 11 8.75 7.37 5.35
N CYS A 12 8.79 8.69 5.61
CA CYS A 12 7.81 9.34 6.50
C CYS A 12 6.37 9.19 6.00
N LEU A 13 6.13 9.40 4.70
CA LEU A 13 4.80 9.18 4.10
C LEU A 13 4.31 7.75 4.31
N LYS A 14 5.15 6.75 4.06
CA LYS A 14 4.78 5.34 4.32
C LYS A 14 4.36 5.12 5.78
N GLY A 15 5.07 5.71 6.74
CA GLY A 15 4.72 5.63 8.15
C GLY A 15 3.34 6.22 8.44
N VAL A 16 3.06 7.44 7.95
CA VAL A 16 1.77 8.11 8.11
C VAL A 16 0.64 7.27 7.53
N PHE A 17 0.82 6.78 6.30
CA PHE A 17 -0.22 5.99 5.62
C PHE A 17 -0.35 4.57 6.18
N ALA A 18 0.69 3.98 6.80
CA ALA A 18 0.54 2.72 7.55
C ALA A 18 -0.39 2.91 8.76
N ILE A 19 -0.28 4.02 9.47
CA ILE A 19 -1.23 4.38 10.54
C ILE A 19 -2.63 4.62 9.97
N GLY A 20 -2.76 5.26 8.81
CA GLY A 20 -4.04 5.45 8.12
C GLY A 20 -4.75 4.13 7.84
N ILE A 21 -4.02 3.12 7.34
CA ILE A 21 -4.55 1.76 7.12
C ILE A 21 -4.99 1.12 8.44
N LEU A 22 -4.15 1.20 9.48
CA LEU A 22 -4.47 0.65 10.80
C LEU A 22 -5.74 1.29 11.36
N ILE A 23 -5.87 2.61 11.32
CA ILE A 23 -7.08 3.34 11.75
C ILE A 23 -8.30 2.87 10.96
N CYS A 24 -8.19 2.75 9.62
CA CYS A 24 -9.28 2.24 8.78
C CYS A 24 -9.78 0.87 9.28
N HIS A 25 -8.87 -0.07 9.51
CA HIS A 25 -9.23 -1.41 9.96
C HIS A 25 -9.84 -1.42 11.36
N LEU A 26 -9.31 -0.60 12.28
CA LEU A 26 -9.85 -0.49 13.63
C LEU A 26 -11.23 0.18 13.64
N CYS A 27 -11.43 1.26 12.90
CA CYS A 27 -12.74 1.90 12.78
C CYS A 27 -13.78 0.98 12.13
N SER A 28 -13.40 0.20 11.11
CA SER A 28 -14.29 -0.79 10.50
C SER A 28 -14.67 -1.91 11.48
N ARG A 29 -13.77 -2.31 12.38
CA ARG A 29 -14.01 -3.36 13.38
C ARG A 29 -14.86 -2.90 14.53
N THR A 30 -14.71 -1.66 14.99
CA THR A 30 -15.37 -1.10 16.16
C THR A 30 -16.64 -0.35 15.85
N GLY A 31 -16.89 0.02 14.58
CA GLY A 31 -18.00 0.88 14.19
C GLY A 31 -17.83 2.36 14.56
N LEU A 32 -16.71 2.74 15.19
CA LEU A 32 -16.46 4.12 15.66
C LEU A 32 -16.57 5.16 14.55
N GLY A 33 -16.16 4.81 13.31
CA GLY A 33 -16.30 5.71 12.18
C GLY A 33 -17.75 6.09 11.87
N SER A 34 -18.67 5.14 12.00
CA SER A 34 -20.09 5.35 11.74
C SER A 34 -20.76 6.14 12.86
N SER A 35 -20.37 5.91 14.12
CA SER A 35 -20.94 6.58 15.28
C SER A 35 -20.70 8.09 15.30
N VAL A 36 -19.61 8.56 14.71
CA VAL A 36 -19.27 10.00 14.60
C VAL A 36 -19.57 10.60 13.22
N GLY A 37 -20.33 9.91 12.37
CA GLY A 37 -20.70 10.39 11.04
C GLY A 37 -19.55 10.45 10.01
N LEU A 38 -18.34 9.99 10.36
CA LEU A 38 -17.14 10.02 9.52
C LEU A 38 -16.83 8.66 8.87
N GLY A 39 -17.79 7.72 8.88
CA GLY A 39 -17.63 6.37 8.32
C GLY A 39 -17.04 6.33 6.91
N PRO A 40 -17.55 7.13 5.95
CA PRO A 40 -17.00 7.17 4.59
C PRO A 40 -15.52 7.60 4.54
N ILE A 41 -15.12 8.57 5.36
CA ILE A 41 -13.74 9.07 5.43
C ILE A 41 -12.81 7.99 5.98
N TYR A 42 -13.17 7.35 7.10
CA TYR A 42 -12.36 6.29 7.70
C TYR A 42 -12.22 5.07 6.77
N THR A 43 -13.30 4.69 6.10
CA THR A 43 -13.25 3.60 5.09
C THR A 43 -12.34 3.97 3.92
N ALA A 44 -12.37 5.24 3.49
CA ALA A 44 -11.52 5.73 2.42
C ALA A 44 -10.04 5.76 2.79
N LEU A 45 -9.67 6.01 4.05
CA LEU A 45 -8.28 6.02 4.50
C LEU A 45 -7.55 4.72 4.11
N GLY A 46 -8.23 3.57 4.12
CA GLY A 46 -7.65 2.28 3.73
C GLY A 46 -7.13 2.30 2.30
N TYR A 47 -8.00 2.46 1.32
CA TYR A 47 -7.60 2.39 -0.09
C TYR A 47 -6.76 3.60 -0.53
N LEU A 48 -7.01 4.79 0.00
CA LEU A 48 -6.19 5.97 -0.28
C LEU A 48 -4.76 5.80 0.25
N SER A 49 -4.59 5.22 1.43
CA SER A 49 -3.26 4.91 1.97
C SER A 49 -2.52 3.87 1.12
N VAL A 50 -3.22 2.82 0.69
CA VAL A 50 -2.65 1.80 -0.21
C VAL A 50 -2.27 2.41 -1.55
N SER A 51 -3.06 3.36 -2.09
CA SER A 51 -2.72 4.04 -3.34
C SER A 51 -1.40 4.79 -3.26
N VAL A 52 -1.12 5.45 -2.13
CA VAL A 52 0.17 6.12 -1.91
C VAL A 52 1.31 5.11 -1.79
N PHE A 53 1.11 3.95 -1.16
CA PHE A 53 2.12 2.89 -1.15
C PHE A 53 2.43 2.37 -2.56
N MET A 54 1.41 2.13 -3.39
CA MET A 54 1.59 1.72 -4.78
C MET A 54 2.33 2.79 -5.59
N PHE A 55 1.93 4.07 -5.42
CA PHE A 55 2.59 5.19 -6.06
C PHE A 55 4.08 5.29 -5.68
N ILE A 56 4.42 5.28 -4.38
CA ILE A 56 5.81 5.33 -3.90
C ILE A 56 6.59 4.12 -4.40
N THR A 57 5.96 2.95 -4.50
CA THR A 57 6.58 1.75 -5.04
C THR A 57 6.95 1.94 -6.51
N GLY A 58 6.01 2.37 -7.34
CA GLY A 58 6.26 2.65 -8.76
C GLY A 58 7.32 3.73 -8.98
N PHE A 59 7.23 4.82 -8.22
CA PHE A 59 8.20 5.90 -8.23
C PHE A 59 9.61 5.39 -7.88
N GLY A 60 9.74 4.64 -6.80
CA GLY A 60 11.03 4.11 -6.34
C GLY A 60 11.64 3.06 -7.28
N LEU A 61 10.82 2.20 -7.89
CA LEU A 61 11.26 1.22 -8.90
C LEU A 61 11.84 1.95 -10.11
N MET A 62 11.11 2.91 -10.65
CA MET A 62 11.52 3.65 -11.83
C MET A 62 12.76 4.53 -11.59
N MET A 63 12.82 5.24 -10.46
CA MET A 63 14.00 6.01 -10.07
C MET A 63 15.25 5.13 -9.98
N ARG A 64 15.13 3.93 -9.41
CA ARG A 64 16.24 2.99 -9.31
C ARG A 64 16.65 2.42 -10.66
N TYR A 65 15.68 2.08 -11.50
CA TYR A 65 15.94 1.61 -12.86
C TYR A 65 16.72 2.64 -13.69
N MET A 66 16.32 3.91 -13.62
CA MET A 66 16.99 4.99 -14.35
C MET A 66 18.38 5.34 -13.78
N ALA A 67 18.64 5.08 -12.50
CA ALA A 67 19.87 5.48 -11.82
C ALA A 67 20.98 4.43 -11.89
N PHE A 68 20.67 3.15 -12.14
CA PHE A 68 21.65 2.06 -12.04
C PHE A 68 21.62 1.17 -13.29
N GLU A 69 22.71 1.18 -14.04
CA GLU A 69 22.97 0.18 -15.07
C GLU A 69 23.03 -1.21 -14.42
N GLY A 70 22.49 -2.23 -15.10
CA GLY A 70 22.46 -3.59 -14.55
C GLY A 70 21.47 -3.80 -13.40
N TYR A 71 20.49 -2.91 -13.21
CA TYR A 71 19.49 -2.99 -12.14
C TYR A 71 18.81 -4.37 -12.01
N PHE A 72 18.67 -5.10 -13.12
CA PHE A 72 18.01 -6.41 -13.15
C PHE A 72 18.91 -7.61 -12.84
N ALA A 73 20.23 -7.45 -12.71
CA ALA A 73 21.16 -8.56 -12.47
C ALA A 73 20.76 -9.43 -11.26
N ASN A 74 20.33 -8.78 -10.16
CA ASN A 74 19.91 -9.45 -8.94
C ASN A 74 18.48 -9.01 -8.49
N TYR A 75 17.63 -8.59 -9.43
CA TYR A 75 16.34 -8.02 -9.10
C TYR A 75 15.42 -8.98 -8.36
N LEU A 76 15.27 -10.20 -8.87
CA LEU A 76 14.39 -11.22 -8.25
C LEU A 76 14.84 -11.52 -6.82
N ARG A 77 16.15 -11.72 -6.61
CA ARG A 77 16.74 -11.99 -5.30
C ARG A 77 16.60 -10.79 -4.34
N ASN A 78 16.78 -9.57 -4.83
CA ASN A 78 16.82 -8.39 -3.98
C ASN A 78 15.44 -7.76 -3.72
N ARG A 79 14.43 -8.03 -4.58
CA ARG A 79 13.11 -7.41 -4.52
C ARG A 79 12.00 -8.40 -4.23
N ILE A 80 11.93 -9.50 -4.96
CA ILE A 80 10.81 -10.43 -4.89
C ILE A 80 11.01 -11.43 -3.76
N LEU A 81 12.16 -12.10 -3.74
CA LEU A 81 12.44 -13.16 -2.77
C LEU A 81 12.28 -12.71 -1.30
N PRO A 82 12.76 -11.52 -0.86
CA PRO A 82 12.56 -11.09 0.52
C PRO A 82 11.08 -10.90 0.90
N ILE A 83 10.26 -10.37 -0.02
CA ILE A 83 8.83 -10.17 0.23
C ILE A 83 8.12 -11.53 0.28
N TYR A 84 8.48 -12.45 -0.62
CA TYR A 84 7.92 -13.80 -0.62
C TYR A 84 8.28 -14.55 0.67
N CYS A 85 9.54 -14.51 1.09
CA CYS A 85 9.96 -15.12 2.36
C CYS A 85 9.27 -14.49 3.56
N LEU A 86 9.06 -13.16 3.55
CA LEU A 86 8.25 -12.50 4.58
C LEU A 86 6.82 -13.03 4.59
N ASN A 87 6.19 -13.20 3.42
CA ASN A 87 4.85 -13.78 3.33
C ASN A 87 4.82 -15.20 3.91
N VAL A 88 5.80 -16.04 3.61
CA VAL A 88 5.93 -17.40 4.18
C VAL A 88 6.05 -17.37 5.70
N LEU A 89 6.88 -16.47 6.24
CA LEU A 89 7.01 -16.28 7.69
C LEU A 89 5.68 -15.86 8.32
N LEU A 90 4.97 -14.93 7.70
CA LEU A 90 3.65 -14.48 8.18
C LEU A 90 2.62 -15.60 8.13
N ILE A 91 2.60 -16.41 7.07
CA ILE A 91 1.72 -17.59 6.98
C ILE A 91 1.95 -18.49 8.20
N ALA A 92 3.20 -18.80 8.55
CA ALA A 92 3.50 -19.63 9.71
C ALA A 92 3.03 -18.98 11.04
N ILE A 93 3.31 -17.68 11.23
CA ILE A 93 2.89 -16.93 12.43
C ILE A 93 1.36 -16.92 12.55
N TYR A 94 0.64 -16.59 11.48
CA TYR A 94 -0.81 -16.49 11.51
C TYR A 94 -1.50 -17.83 11.58
N SER A 95 -0.92 -18.92 11.03
CA SER A 95 -1.40 -20.28 11.22
C SER A 95 -1.39 -20.66 12.69
N LEU A 96 -0.23 -20.47 13.34
CA LEU A 96 -0.09 -20.76 14.78
C LEU A 96 -1.03 -19.88 15.61
N LEU A 97 -1.12 -18.59 15.30
CA LEU A 97 -1.98 -17.67 16.02
C LEU A 97 -3.47 -18.05 15.88
N LYS A 98 -3.94 -18.40 14.68
CA LYS A 98 -5.32 -18.85 14.47
C LYS A 98 -5.63 -20.11 15.28
N LEU A 99 -4.71 -21.06 15.36
CA LEU A 99 -4.87 -22.25 16.21
C LEU A 99 -4.97 -21.89 17.69
N VAL A 100 -4.09 -21.00 18.18
CA VAL A 100 -4.09 -20.55 19.60
C VAL A 100 -5.39 -19.82 19.96
N VAL A 101 -5.93 -18.97 19.07
CA VAL A 101 -7.19 -18.26 19.32
C VAL A 101 -8.44 -19.09 19.03
N GLY A 102 -8.30 -20.36 18.64
CA GLY A 102 -9.40 -21.25 18.33
C GLY A 102 -10.12 -20.94 17.01
N LYS A 103 -9.48 -20.23 16.08
CA LYS A 103 -9.99 -19.99 14.72
C LYS A 103 -9.37 -20.99 13.76
N GLY A 104 -10.20 -21.85 13.15
CA GLY A 104 -9.75 -22.75 12.10
C GLY A 104 -9.39 -22.03 10.80
N PHE A 105 -8.74 -22.75 9.90
CA PHE A 105 -8.55 -22.41 8.49
C PHE A 105 -8.55 -23.69 7.66
N THR A 106 -8.91 -23.58 6.39
CA THR A 106 -8.93 -24.71 5.46
C THR A 106 -7.55 -24.93 4.85
N ILE A 107 -7.32 -26.16 4.37
CA ILE A 107 -6.07 -26.45 3.61
C ILE A 107 -5.99 -25.62 2.33
N VAL A 108 -7.13 -25.29 1.73
CA VAL A 108 -7.20 -24.44 0.53
C VAL A 108 -6.74 -23.03 0.85
N GLU A 109 -7.26 -22.40 1.92
CA GLU A 109 -6.80 -21.08 2.37
C GLU A 109 -5.29 -21.08 2.66
N LEU A 110 -4.78 -22.15 3.27
CA LEU A 110 -3.34 -22.28 3.52
C LEU A 110 -2.54 -22.33 2.23
N LEU A 111 -2.93 -23.16 1.26
CA LEU A 111 -2.24 -23.29 -0.02
C LEU A 111 -2.32 -22.00 -0.85
N MET A 112 -3.50 -21.35 -0.91
CA MET A 112 -3.69 -20.08 -1.61
C MET A 112 -2.86 -18.94 -0.99
N SER A 113 -2.57 -19.02 0.31
CA SER A 113 -1.71 -18.02 0.98
C SER A 113 -0.27 -17.99 0.47
N PHE A 114 0.26 -19.11 -0.07
CA PHE A 114 1.58 -19.17 -0.68
C PHE A 114 1.61 -18.64 -2.11
N GLY A 115 0.47 -18.60 -2.78
CA GLY A 115 0.32 -18.18 -4.17
C GLY A 115 -0.39 -16.84 -4.29
N PHE A 116 -1.56 -16.87 -4.92
CA PHE A 116 -2.37 -15.69 -5.21
C PHE A 116 -3.86 -16.02 -4.95
N GLY A 117 -4.52 -15.22 -4.13
CA GLY A 117 -5.92 -15.41 -3.78
C GLY A 117 -6.20 -15.21 -2.30
N GLU A 118 -7.19 -15.91 -1.77
CA GLU A 118 -7.51 -15.86 -0.34
C GLU A 118 -6.31 -16.26 0.51
N THR A 119 -6.12 -15.56 1.63
CA THR A 119 -4.97 -15.77 2.50
C THR A 119 -5.37 -15.82 3.97
N ILE A 120 -4.73 -16.73 4.73
CA ILE A 120 -4.87 -16.81 6.18
C ILE A 120 -4.23 -15.61 6.90
N VAL A 121 -3.36 -14.88 6.22
CA VAL A 121 -2.74 -13.64 6.73
C VAL A 121 -3.73 -12.49 6.52
N PRO A 122 -4.29 -11.89 7.58
CA PRO A 122 -5.16 -10.74 7.43
C PRO A 122 -4.45 -9.63 6.64
N PHE A 123 -5.11 -9.11 5.62
CA PHE A 123 -4.57 -8.10 4.72
C PHE A 123 -3.35 -8.54 3.88
N GLY A 124 -3.04 -9.84 3.84
CA GLY A 124 -1.90 -10.41 3.10
C GLY A 124 -1.99 -10.23 1.58
N TRP A 125 -3.18 -9.99 1.04
CA TRP A 125 -3.41 -9.72 -0.38
C TRP A 125 -2.45 -8.66 -0.95
N TYR A 126 -2.13 -7.63 -0.17
CA TYR A 126 -1.23 -6.56 -0.60
C TYR A 126 0.20 -7.06 -0.90
N LEU A 127 0.73 -7.99 -0.09
CA LEU A 127 2.06 -8.58 -0.34
C LEU A 127 2.05 -9.39 -1.64
N GLN A 128 0.99 -10.16 -1.88
CA GLN A 128 0.82 -10.94 -3.11
C GLN A 128 0.76 -10.02 -4.34
N VAL A 129 -0.03 -8.95 -4.29
CA VAL A 129 -0.12 -7.93 -5.35
C VAL A 129 1.23 -7.23 -5.56
N CYS A 130 1.97 -6.90 -4.50
CA CYS A 130 3.31 -6.32 -4.62
C CYS A 130 4.29 -7.26 -5.34
N ILE A 131 4.28 -8.56 -5.01
CA ILE A 131 5.12 -9.56 -5.69
C ILE A 131 4.78 -9.61 -7.18
N LEU A 132 3.49 -9.67 -7.53
CA LEU A 132 3.01 -9.70 -8.90
C LEU A 132 3.43 -8.44 -9.68
N PHE A 133 3.27 -7.25 -9.10
CA PHE A 133 3.64 -6.00 -9.77
C PHE A 133 5.15 -5.82 -9.90
N TYR A 134 5.94 -6.37 -8.98
CA TYR A 134 7.39 -6.43 -9.14
C TYR A 134 7.79 -7.37 -10.28
N LEU A 135 7.08 -8.49 -10.48
CA LEU A 135 7.27 -9.38 -11.64
C LEU A 135 6.89 -8.66 -12.94
N PHE A 136 5.76 -7.95 -12.98
CA PHE A 136 5.34 -7.18 -14.15
C PHE A 136 6.38 -6.12 -14.51
N PHE A 137 6.88 -5.39 -13.52
CA PHE A 137 7.97 -4.44 -13.73
C PHE A 137 9.23 -5.11 -14.30
N TYR A 138 9.63 -6.24 -13.72
CA TYR A 138 10.79 -6.99 -14.19
C TYR A 138 10.64 -7.43 -15.65
N ILE A 139 9.51 -8.03 -16.00
CA ILE A 139 9.21 -8.49 -17.37
C ILE A 139 9.23 -7.29 -18.33
N SER A 140 8.50 -6.24 -18.03
CA SER A 140 8.34 -5.08 -18.90
C SER A 140 9.67 -4.40 -19.22
N PHE A 141 10.49 -4.14 -18.23
CA PHE A 141 11.72 -3.36 -18.38
C PHE A 141 12.97 -4.20 -18.70
N LYS A 142 12.89 -5.53 -18.53
CA LYS A 142 13.91 -6.44 -19.01
C LYS A 142 13.79 -6.69 -20.51
N LEU A 143 12.57 -6.73 -21.03
CA LEU A 143 12.28 -6.92 -22.46
C LEU A 143 12.62 -5.70 -23.29
N VAL A 144 12.43 -4.49 -22.72
CA VAL A 144 12.55 -3.23 -23.47
C VAL A 144 13.41 -2.23 -22.72
N LYS A 145 14.44 -1.69 -23.41
CA LYS A 145 15.33 -0.67 -22.82
C LYS A 145 14.70 0.72 -22.76
N GLN A 146 13.70 1.01 -23.62
CA GLN A 146 13.04 2.31 -23.66
C GLN A 146 12.05 2.47 -22.51
N PRO A 147 12.25 3.45 -21.60
CA PRO A 147 11.40 3.61 -20.41
C PRO A 147 9.90 3.78 -20.72
N VAL A 148 9.57 4.53 -21.77
CA VAL A 148 8.16 4.78 -22.15
C VAL A 148 7.47 3.49 -22.56
N ILE A 149 8.13 2.68 -23.41
CA ILE A 149 7.58 1.40 -23.87
C ILE A 149 7.48 0.41 -22.69
N GLY A 150 8.47 0.38 -21.79
CA GLY A 150 8.42 -0.40 -20.56
C GLY A 150 7.21 -0.05 -19.68
N ILE A 151 6.90 1.25 -19.53
CA ILE A 151 5.70 1.70 -18.81
C ILE A 151 4.42 1.26 -19.53
N LEU A 152 4.36 1.36 -20.86
CA LEU A 152 3.18 0.93 -21.62
C LEU A 152 2.92 -0.57 -21.46
N ILE A 153 3.94 -1.42 -21.58
CA ILE A 153 3.82 -2.86 -21.35
C ILE A 153 3.36 -3.13 -19.91
N ASN A 154 3.95 -2.46 -18.93
CA ASN A 154 3.58 -2.62 -17.53
C ASN A 154 2.13 -2.18 -17.29
N CYS A 155 1.68 -1.10 -17.92
CA CYS A 155 0.30 -0.64 -17.88
C CYS A 155 -0.67 -1.71 -18.44
N ILE A 156 -0.35 -2.30 -19.59
CA ILE A 156 -1.16 -3.37 -20.19
C ILE A 156 -1.25 -4.57 -19.22
N LEU A 157 -0.14 -5.02 -18.65
CA LEU A 157 -0.12 -6.13 -17.70
C LEU A 157 -0.99 -5.84 -16.46
N ILE A 158 -0.91 -4.63 -15.91
CA ILE A 158 -1.72 -4.23 -14.74
C ILE A 158 -3.19 -4.10 -15.11
N LEU A 159 -3.53 -3.54 -16.26
CA LEU A 159 -4.92 -3.46 -16.71
C LEU A 159 -5.51 -4.86 -16.97
N THR A 160 -4.73 -5.77 -17.57
CA THR A 160 -5.12 -7.18 -17.74
C THR A 160 -5.37 -7.84 -16.39
N TYR A 161 -4.49 -7.62 -15.41
CA TYR A 161 -4.71 -8.09 -14.04
C TYR A 161 -5.99 -7.53 -13.41
N CYS A 162 -6.24 -6.23 -13.53
CA CYS A 162 -7.45 -5.60 -13.00
C CYS A 162 -8.71 -6.19 -13.65
N LEU A 163 -8.68 -6.42 -14.96
CA LEU A 163 -9.78 -7.04 -15.68
C LEU A 163 -10.03 -8.48 -15.21
N ILE A 164 -8.98 -9.30 -15.09
CA ILE A 164 -9.10 -10.68 -14.60
C ILE A 164 -9.67 -10.68 -13.17
N ALA A 165 -9.13 -9.87 -12.27
CA ALA A 165 -9.60 -9.77 -10.90
C ALA A 165 -11.07 -9.34 -10.80
N TYR A 166 -11.50 -8.42 -11.67
CA TYR A 166 -12.89 -8.00 -11.78
C TYR A 166 -13.79 -9.14 -12.29
N LEU A 167 -13.40 -9.82 -13.37
CA LEU A 167 -14.16 -10.94 -13.94
C LEU A 167 -14.24 -12.15 -12.97
N MET A 168 -13.23 -12.35 -12.14
CA MET A 168 -13.21 -13.36 -11.09
C MET A 168 -14.01 -12.95 -9.84
N ASN A 169 -14.72 -11.81 -9.86
CA ASN A 169 -15.46 -11.25 -8.73
C ASN A 169 -14.61 -11.09 -7.45
N MET A 170 -13.32 -10.81 -7.59
CA MET A 170 -12.48 -10.51 -6.44
C MET A 170 -12.90 -9.17 -5.80
N SER A 171 -12.69 -9.03 -4.49
CA SER A 171 -12.94 -7.75 -3.81
C SER A 171 -12.20 -6.60 -4.51
N SER A 172 -12.83 -5.44 -4.65
CA SER A 172 -12.22 -4.26 -5.29
C SER A 172 -10.89 -3.85 -4.66
N THR A 173 -10.66 -4.20 -3.40
CA THR A 173 -9.40 -3.94 -2.70
C THR A 173 -8.17 -4.49 -3.44
N TRP A 174 -8.33 -5.58 -4.20
CA TRP A 174 -7.23 -6.19 -4.94
C TRP A 174 -6.71 -5.32 -6.09
N PHE A 175 -7.54 -4.47 -6.68
CA PHE A 175 -7.19 -3.76 -7.92
C PHE A 175 -7.49 -2.25 -7.95
N GLU A 176 -8.29 -1.72 -7.03
CA GLU A 176 -8.71 -0.31 -7.04
C GLU A 176 -7.57 0.70 -6.91
N CYS A 177 -6.41 0.28 -6.38
CA CYS A 177 -5.21 1.12 -6.20
C CYS A 177 -4.10 0.83 -7.23
N SER A 178 -4.31 -0.15 -8.12
CA SER A 178 -3.25 -0.70 -8.98
C SER A 178 -2.67 0.32 -9.97
N LEU A 179 -3.49 1.24 -10.49
CA LEU A 179 -3.02 2.26 -11.43
C LEU A 179 -2.10 3.29 -10.80
N SER A 180 -2.12 3.46 -9.47
CA SER A 180 -1.25 4.38 -8.78
C SER A 180 0.24 4.02 -8.94
N ILE A 181 0.59 2.73 -9.15
CA ILE A 181 1.97 2.33 -9.39
C ILE A 181 2.49 2.84 -10.74
N ILE A 182 1.64 2.80 -11.78
CA ILE A 182 1.98 3.34 -13.13
C ILE A 182 2.19 4.85 -13.05
N VAL A 183 1.29 5.54 -12.37
CA VAL A 183 1.41 7.00 -12.17
C VAL A 183 2.66 7.34 -11.39
N GLY A 184 3.03 6.54 -10.39
CA GLY A 184 4.31 6.67 -9.68
C GLY A 184 5.52 6.55 -10.61
N MET A 185 5.52 5.58 -11.55
CA MET A 185 6.58 5.43 -12.55
C MET A 185 6.66 6.65 -13.49
N ILE A 186 5.51 7.13 -13.98
CA ILE A 186 5.43 8.33 -14.85
C ILE A 186 5.97 9.55 -14.10
N MET A 187 5.55 9.75 -12.85
CA MET A 187 6.00 10.88 -12.04
C MET A 187 7.50 10.81 -11.72
N ALA A 188 8.08 9.61 -11.60
CA ALA A 188 9.52 9.44 -11.47
C ALA A 188 10.27 9.89 -12.73
N MET A 189 9.77 9.57 -13.92
CA MET A 189 10.36 10.07 -15.19
C MET A 189 10.23 11.59 -15.31
N LEU A 190 9.14 12.16 -14.85
CA LEU A 190 8.88 13.59 -14.92
C LEU A 190 9.52 14.38 -13.76
N ASN A 191 10.04 13.69 -12.74
CA ASN A 191 10.48 14.32 -11.50
C ASN A 191 11.54 15.43 -11.71
N THR A 192 12.48 15.22 -12.61
CA THR A 192 13.48 16.25 -12.97
C THR A 192 12.83 17.48 -13.59
N LYS A 193 11.83 17.30 -14.46
CA LYS A 193 11.09 18.41 -15.09
C LYS A 193 10.21 19.13 -14.05
N VAL A 194 9.50 18.38 -13.20
CA VAL A 194 8.65 18.96 -12.14
C VAL A 194 9.48 19.76 -11.13
N SER A 195 10.68 19.31 -10.81
CA SER A 195 11.57 20.02 -9.89
C SER A 195 12.05 21.38 -10.42
N VAL A 196 12.01 21.58 -11.73
CA VAL A 196 12.37 22.85 -12.40
C VAL A 196 11.13 23.75 -12.59
N PHE A 197 9.92 23.23 -12.42
CA PHE A 197 8.72 24.05 -12.50
C PHE A 197 8.73 25.18 -11.46
N SER A 198 8.24 26.36 -11.87
CA SER A 198 7.99 27.44 -10.91
C SER A 198 7.02 26.97 -9.83
N LYS A 199 7.15 27.53 -8.62
CA LYS A 199 6.22 27.21 -7.52
C LYS A 199 4.76 27.43 -7.92
N GLN A 200 4.48 28.45 -8.72
CA GLN A 200 3.14 28.74 -9.24
C GLN A 200 2.60 27.57 -10.08
N LYS A 201 3.40 27.01 -11.01
CA LYS A 201 3.01 25.84 -11.80
C LYS A 201 2.75 24.61 -10.91
N GLN A 202 3.61 24.39 -9.91
CA GLN A 202 3.40 23.28 -8.95
C GLN A 202 2.11 23.47 -8.16
N VAL A 203 1.76 24.69 -7.74
CA VAL A 203 0.46 24.99 -7.07
C VAL A 203 -0.71 24.75 -8.02
N VAL A 204 -0.63 25.16 -9.28
CA VAL A 204 -1.69 24.91 -10.27
C VAL A 204 -1.94 23.39 -10.41
N PHE A 205 -0.87 22.60 -10.56
CA PHE A 205 -1.02 21.12 -10.63
C PHE A 205 -1.58 20.52 -9.35
N LEU A 206 -1.17 21.03 -8.17
CA LEU A 206 -1.72 20.62 -6.88
C LEU A 206 -3.23 20.90 -6.80
N VAL A 207 -3.65 22.10 -7.19
CA VAL A 207 -5.07 22.50 -7.17
C VAL A 207 -5.88 21.64 -8.13
N ILE A 208 -5.42 21.45 -9.37
CA ILE A 208 -6.10 20.61 -10.35
C ILE A 208 -6.21 19.17 -9.85
N ALA A 209 -5.11 18.57 -9.38
CA ALA A 209 -5.12 17.20 -8.86
C ALA A 209 -6.04 17.06 -7.65
N GLY A 210 -6.02 18.04 -6.73
CA GLY A 210 -6.87 18.07 -5.55
C GLY A 210 -8.36 18.21 -5.89
N LEU A 211 -8.71 19.07 -6.86
CA LEU A 211 -10.10 19.22 -7.33
C LEU A 211 -10.61 17.93 -7.98
N VAL A 212 -9.82 17.32 -8.88
CA VAL A 212 -10.19 16.05 -9.51
C VAL A 212 -10.30 14.94 -8.48
N PHE A 213 -9.40 14.90 -7.49
CA PHE A 213 -9.52 13.97 -6.36
C PHE A 213 -10.84 14.15 -5.62
N VAL A 214 -11.19 15.36 -5.21
CA VAL A 214 -12.43 15.64 -4.46
C VAL A 214 -13.67 15.23 -5.28
N ILE A 215 -13.73 15.60 -6.56
CA ILE A 215 -14.83 15.24 -7.44
C ILE A 215 -14.94 13.72 -7.54
N THR A 216 -13.87 13.03 -7.87
CA THR A 216 -13.87 11.56 -8.04
C THR A 216 -14.16 10.84 -6.72
N PHE A 217 -13.68 11.35 -5.60
CA PHE A 217 -13.97 10.84 -4.27
C PHE A 217 -15.45 10.94 -3.91
N VAL A 218 -16.09 12.09 -4.13
CA VAL A 218 -17.52 12.30 -3.87
C VAL A 218 -18.35 11.34 -4.72
N PHE A 219 -18.07 11.24 -6.02
CA PHE A 219 -18.80 10.33 -6.92
C PHE A 219 -18.54 8.86 -6.60
N SER A 220 -17.39 8.48 -6.06
CA SER A 220 -17.13 7.10 -5.60
C SER A 220 -18.05 6.65 -4.47
N GLY A 221 -18.55 7.58 -3.67
CA GLY A 221 -19.50 7.34 -2.58
C GLY A 221 -20.98 7.56 -2.96
N TYR A 222 -21.25 8.15 -4.13
CA TYR A 222 -22.62 8.52 -4.52
C TYR A 222 -23.45 7.32 -4.95
N LYS A 223 -24.54 7.05 -4.22
CA LYS A 223 -25.38 5.87 -4.44
C LYS A 223 -26.32 5.95 -5.66
N GLY A 224 -26.46 7.14 -6.26
CA GLY A 224 -27.32 7.36 -7.43
C GLY A 224 -26.76 6.88 -8.76
N ILE A 225 -25.54 6.30 -8.79
CA ILE A 225 -24.90 5.74 -10.00
C ILE A 225 -24.58 4.25 -9.81
N SER A 226 -24.35 3.54 -10.92
CA SER A 226 -24.08 2.10 -10.86
C SER A 226 -22.80 1.76 -10.08
N THR A 227 -22.70 0.53 -9.62
CA THR A 227 -21.54 0.05 -8.83
C THR A 227 -20.25 0.11 -9.65
N GLU A 228 -20.32 -0.19 -10.94
CA GLU A 228 -19.21 -0.16 -11.89
C GLU A 228 -18.66 1.26 -12.05
N ILE A 229 -19.56 2.23 -12.22
CA ILE A 229 -19.18 3.66 -12.34
C ILE A 229 -18.58 4.16 -11.02
N ARG A 230 -19.15 3.77 -9.87
CA ARG A 230 -18.55 4.10 -8.56
C ARG A 230 -17.15 3.52 -8.40
N LEU A 231 -16.95 2.28 -8.89
CA LEU A 231 -15.64 1.63 -8.86
C LEU A 231 -14.63 2.39 -9.72
N LEU A 232 -15.01 2.84 -10.93
CA LEU A 232 -14.17 3.69 -11.76
C LEU A 232 -13.79 4.99 -11.04
N PHE A 233 -14.75 5.67 -10.43
CA PHE A 233 -14.46 6.87 -9.64
C PHE A 233 -13.54 6.58 -8.46
N LYS A 234 -13.65 5.41 -7.81
CA LYS A 234 -12.77 4.98 -6.74
C LYS A 234 -11.33 4.77 -7.23
N VAL A 235 -11.15 4.15 -8.40
CA VAL A 235 -9.84 4.02 -9.05
C VAL A 235 -9.23 5.38 -9.37
N PHE A 236 -10.00 6.29 -9.97
CA PHE A 236 -9.51 7.64 -10.26
C PHE A 236 -9.20 8.43 -8.99
N SER A 237 -10.03 8.33 -7.95
CA SER A 237 -9.75 9.00 -6.69
C SER A 237 -8.45 8.51 -6.06
N SER A 238 -8.14 7.21 -6.14
CA SER A 238 -6.89 6.63 -5.66
C SER A 238 -5.66 7.20 -6.39
N VAL A 239 -5.75 7.34 -7.70
CA VAL A 239 -4.71 7.93 -8.56
C VAL A 239 -4.49 9.41 -8.22
N TYR A 240 -5.57 10.21 -8.25
CA TYR A 240 -5.45 11.66 -8.04
C TYR A 240 -5.10 12.02 -6.62
N PHE A 241 -5.50 11.22 -5.62
CA PHE A 241 -5.01 11.35 -4.25
C PHE A 241 -3.49 11.20 -4.18
N SER A 242 -2.95 10.17 -4.82
CA SER A 242 -1.49 9.93 -4.84
C SER A 242 -0.73 11.07 -5.52
N ILE A 243 -1.27 11.63 -6.62
CA ILE A 243 -0.70 12.80 -7.30
C ILE A 243 -0.77 14.02 -6.38
N THR A 244 -1.89 14.24 -5.69
CA THR A 244 -2.06 15.34 -4.74
C THR A 244 -1.04 15.25 -3.61
N VAL A 245 -0.85 14.05 -3.02
CA VAL A 245 0.17 13.81 -1.98
C VAL A 245 1.58 14.08 -2.52
N TYR A 246 1.89 13.70 -3.75
CA TYR A 246 3.17 14.02 -4.38
C TYR A 246 3.40 15.53 -4.46
N PHE A 247 2.43 16.31 -4.98
CA PHE A 247 2.56 17.75 -5.07
C PHE A 247 2.57 18.44 -3.70
N ILE A 248 1.78 18.00 -2.73
CA ILE A 248 1.88 18.48 -1.34
C ILE A 248 3.31 18.28 -0.80
N SER A 249 3.93 17.15 -1.11
CA SER A 249 5.29 16.84 -0.67
C SER A 249 6.36 17.75 -1.32
N CYS A 250 6.01 18.49 -2.39
CA CYS A 250 6.89 19.52 -2.95
C CYS A 250 6.93 20.81 -2.10
N PHE A 251 5.93 21.03 -1.26
CA PHE A 251 5.79 22.20 -0.39
C PHE A 251 6.01 21.89 1.08
N VAL A 252 5.55 20.71 1.52
CA VAL A 252 5.58 20.27 2.92
C VAL A 252 6.61 19.17 3.09
N SER A 253 7.61 19.42 3.91
CA SER A 253 8.60 18.41 4.28
C SER A 253 8.20 17.79 5.61
N LEU A 254 7.84 16.51 5.60
CA LEU A 254 7.62 15.74 6.82
C LEU A 254 8.99 15.45 7.45
N LYS A 255 9.31 16.22 8.49
CA LYS A 255 10.55 16.07 9.27
C LYS A 255 10.18 15.90 10.73
N GLY A 256 10.97 15.11 11.44
CA GLY A 256 10.81 14.92 12.87
C GLY A 256 10.96 13.47 13.30
N ARG A 257 11.49 13.26 14.50
CA ARG A 257 11.81 11.93 15.04
C ARG A 257 10.62 10.96 15.01
N PHE A 258 9.41 11.46 15.24
CA PHE A 258 8.18 10.66 15.22
C PHE A 258 7.86 10.13 13.82
N PHE A 259 7.83 10.99 12.80
CA PHE A 259 7.55 10.58 11.42
C PHE A 259 8.64 9.66 10.84
N GLU A 260 9.91 9.94 11.17
CA GLU A 260 11.02 9.07 10.79
C GLU A 260 10.94 7.71 11.48
N TRP A 261 10.48 7.67 12.73
CA TRP A 261 10.23 6.43 13.45
C TRP A 261 9.11 5.63 12.76
N LEU A 262 7.95 6.24 12.52
CA LEU A 262 6.86 5.62 11.78
C LEU A 262 7.32 5.09 10.42
N GLY A 263 8.09 5.89 9.69
CA GLY A 263 8.64 5.53 8.39
C GLY A 263 9.60 4.35 8.42
N ARG A 264 10.31 4.16 9.50
CA ARG A 264 11.18 2.97 9.70
C ARG A 264 10.40 1.70 10.02
N TYR A 265 9.21 1.82 10.60
CA TYR A 265 8.39 0.70 11.09
C TYR A 265 7.15 0.42 10.24
N TYR A 266 6.98 1.12 9.11
CA TYR A 266 5.74 1.04 8.31
C TYR A 266 5.37 -0.39 7.89
N LEU A 267 6.36 -1.19 7.52
CA LEU A 267 6.13 -2.56 7.06
C LEU A 267 5.67 -3.45 8.20
N GLU A 268 6.34 -3.38 9.35
CA GLU A 268 6.00 -4.14 10.54
C GLU A 268 4.63 -3.74 11.08
N ILE A 269 4.31 -2.44 11.10
CA ILE A 269 2.97 -1.95 11.46
C ILE A 269 1.92 -2.59 10.54
N TYR A 270 2.17 -2.55 9.22
CA TYR A 270 1.24 -3.09 8.25
C TYR A 270 1.04 -4.61 8.40
N VAL A 271 2.11 -5.39 8.51
CA VAL A 271 2.00 -6.86 8.49
C VAL A 271 1.60 -7.46 9.85
N LEU A 272 1.85 -6.76 10.97
CA LEU A 272 1.56 -7.25 12.31
C LEU A 272 0.24 -6.72 12.90
N GLN A 273 -0.43 -5.74 12.29
CA GLN A 273 -1.72 -5.24 12.77
C GLN A 273 -2.79 -6.35 12.89
N GLY A 274 -2.76 -7.34 12.02
CA GLY A 274 -3.67 -8.47 12.09
C GLY A 274 -3.47 -9.35 13.33
N VAL A 275 -2.25 -9.42 13.88
CA VAL A 275 -1.97 -10.10 15.16
C VAL A 275 -2.71 -9.40 16.30
N SER A 276 -2.57 -8.06 16.37
CA SER A 276 -3.25 -7.25 17.39
C SER A 276 -4.77 -7.40 17.32
N ILE A 277 -5.32 -7.36 16.10
CA ILE A 277 -6.76 -7.51 15.86
C ILE A 277 -7.24 -8.92 16.28
N LEU A 278 -6.54 -9.99 15.89
CA LEU A 278 -6.93 -11.36 16.24
C LEU A 278 -6.88 -11.61 17.76
N LEU A 279 -5.86 -11.11 18.43
CA LEU A 279 -5.74 -11.20 19.90
C LEU A 279 -6.83 -10.39 20.59
N SER A 280 -7.10 -9.18 20.13
CA SER A 280 -8.15 -8.34 20.73
C SER A 280 -9.56 -8.89 20.47
N ASP A 281 -9.83 -9.44 19.29
CA ASP A 281 -11.09 -10.14 18.99
C ASP A 281 -11.35 -11.29 19.99
N ARG A 282 -10.27 -11.98 20.42
CA ARG A 282 -10.39 -13.15 21.30
C ARG A 282 -10.49 -12.79 22.77
N TYR A 283 -9.67 -11.83 23.25
CA TYR A 283 -9.46 -11.61 24.68
C TYR A 283 -10.11 -10.33 25.22
N ILE A 284 -10.39 -9.34 24.37
CA ILE A 284 -10.99 -8.07 24.79
C ILE A 284 -12.45 -8.01 24.41
N GLY A 285 -12.83 -8.58 23.25
CA GLY A 285 -14.17 -8.40 22.69
C GLY A 285 -14.40 -6.99 22.16
N LYS A 286 -15.64 -6.69 21.76
CA LYS A 286 -16.02 -5.41 21.14
C LYS A 286 -16.98 -4.58 22.00
N ASP A 287 -17.21 -4.98 23.24
CA ASP A 287 -18.17 -4.34 24.13
C ASP A 287 -17.76 -2.90 24.45
N ASN A 288 -16.46 -2.63 24.52
CA ASN A 288 -15.91 -1.28 24.63
C ASN A 288 -15.08 -0.94 23.37
N PRO A 289 -15.68 -0.29 22.36
CA PRO A 289 -15.04 0.00 21.10
C PRO A 289 -13.83 0.95 21.24
N TYR A 290 -13.84 1.87 22.17
CA TYR A 290 -12.70 2.77 22.42
C TYR A 290 -11.52 2.02 23.03
N PHE A 291 -11.77 1.18 24.04
CA PHE A 291 -10.70 0.36 24.64
C PHE A 291 -10.10 -0.59 23.62
N TYR A 292 -10.93 -1.26 22.83
CA TYR A 292 -10.49 -2.12 21.73
C TYR A 292 -9.59 -1.35 20.76
N PHE A 293 -10.03 -0.17 20.30
CA PHE A 293 -9.30 0.66 19.36
C PHE A 293 -7.91 1.04 19.88
N TYR A 294 -7.82 1.64 21.06
CA TYR A 294 -6.54 2.09 21.63
C TYR A 294 -5.62 0.93 21.99
N PHE A 295 -6.15 -0.17 22.47
CA PHE A 295 -5.36 -1.36 22.77
C PHE A 295 -4.76 -1.97 21.51
N CYS A 296 -5.55 -2.17 20.44
CA CYS A 296 -5.04 -2.65 19.15
C CYS A 296 -3.99 -1.71 18.55
N LEU A 297 -4.23 -0.40 18.62
CA LEU A 297 -3.29 0.60 18.14
C LEU A 297 -1.95 0.47 18.88
N PHE A 298 -1.99 0.50 20.21
CA PHE A 298 -0.81 0.34 21.05
C PHE A 298 -0.08 -0.99 20.79
N LEU A 299 -0.82 -2.10 20.78
CA LEU A 299 -0.23 -3.42 20.56
C LEU A 299 0.40 -3.54 19.16
N SER A 300 -0.20 -2.96 18.12
CA SER A 300 0.38 -2.95 16.77
C SER A 300 1.70 -2.20 16.72
N LEU A 301 1.80 -1.05 17.38
CA LEU A 301 3.02 -0.25 17.45
C LEU A 301 4.11 -0.95 18.28
N LEU A 302 3.72 -1.59 19.40
CA LEU A 302 4.62 -2.37 20.24
C LEU A 302 5.19 -3.57 19.49
N LEU A 303 4.34 -4.35 18.82
CA LEU A 303 4.77 -5.49 18.01
C LEU A 303 5.69 -5.05 16.87
N ALA A 304 5.38 -3.95 16.19
CA ALA A 304 6.27 -3.41 15.16
C ALA A 304 7.65 -3.07 15.74
N ALA A 305 7.71 -2.43 16.90
CA ALA A 305 8.97 -2.07 17.56
C ALA A 305 9.80 -3.30 17.96
N VAL A 306 9.15 -4.32 18.54
CA VAL A 306 9.81 -5.54 19.02
C VAL A 306 10.25 -6.45 17.86
N CYS A 307 9.38 -6.62 16.86
CA CYS A 307 9.62 -7.58 15.78
C CYS A 307 10.50 -7.04 14.64
N LYS A 308 10.80 -5.74 14.60
CA LYS A 308 11.60 -5.15 13.52
C LYS A 308 12.95 -5.82 13.32
N LYS A 309 13.77 -5.87 14.37
CA LYS A 309 15.12 -6.48 14.28
C LYS A 309 15.07 -7.95 13.84
N PRO A 310 14.24 -8.83 14.43
CA PRO A 310 14.05 -10.20 13.95
C PRO A 310 13.65 -10.28 12.47
N ILE A 311 12.67 -9.48 12.03
CA ILE A 311 12.22 -9.48 10.63
C ILE A 311 13.34 -9.01 9.69
N GLU A 312 14.03 -7.91 10.01
CA GLU A 312 15.15 -7.41 9.21
C GLU A 312 16.28 -8.44 9.12
N ARG A 313 16.62 -9.11 10.23
CA ARG A 313 17.62 -10.17 10.24
C ARG A 313 17.22 -11.33 9.34
N TYR A 314 15.99 -11.80 9.44
CA TYR A 314 15.45 -12.85 8.58
C TYR A 314 15.52 -12.45 7.09
N MET A 315 15.03 -11.26 6.75
CA MET A 315 15.07 -10.75 5.37
C MET A 315 16.51 -10.54 4.85
N SER A 316 17.48 -10.25 5.73
CA SER A 316 18.89 -10.10 5.34
C SER A 316 19.57 -11.42 5.03
N LEU A 317 19.19 -12.52 5.70
CA LEU A 317 19.69 -13.87 5.42
C LEU A 317 19.25 -14.35 4.03
N VAL A 318 18.06 -13.97 3.62
CA VAL A 318 17.50 -14.34 2.30
C VAL A 318 18.22 -13.64 1.14
N LYS A 319 18.86 -12.49 1.39
CA LYS A 319 19.61 -11.73 0.35
C LYS A 319 21.04 -12.20 0.16
N LYS A 320 21.58 -12.95 1.09
CA LYS A 320 22.90 -13.58 0.97
C LYS A 320 22.84 -14.82 0.08
#